data_80d08139c75f790c3e414455a91af3dd
#
_entry.id   80d08139c75f790c3e414455a91af3dd
#
_cell.length_a   1.000
_cell.length_b   1.000
_cell.length_c   1.000
_cell.angle_alpha   90.00
_cell.angle_beta   90.00
_cell.angle_gamma   90.00
#
_symmetry.space_group_name_H-M   'P 1'
#
loop_
_entity.id
_entity.type
_entity.pdbx_description
1 polymer ?
#
loop_
_entity_poly.entity_id
_entity_poly.type
_entity_poly.pdbx_seq_one_letter_code
_entity_poly.pdbx_strand_id
1 'polypeptide(L)'
;MTTIPTPILNMPAEEYHEARASYLTSHGLMDYIKCPLTHRLKQSGMMPNKTSKSFAIGTALHTLVLEGTAEFERNYFSPFPGTEPINEKTGKPYGVATKAYTDWLESEALGREVLSPSDYDMVVGMHNAVQHHTEASTLLSDGTPEGVLRTTINGVDVQTRMDWYNPCAGIVDLKTIGDLDDFGEQFDKYNYGIQAAFYQMVAEEVLGKCLPFYATVVEKAPTHRVGVFTVNTHTLERYRRQVERHIERYAQSMAANDWPTGYESIRMIGGE
;
A
#
# COMPACT_ATOMS: atom_id res chain seq x y z
N MET A 1 -26.27 -10.91 24.50
CA MET A 1 -24.98 -10.25 24.29
C MET A 1 -25.13 -9.34 23.08
N THR A 2 -25.26 -8.07 23.31
CA THR A 2 -25.27 -7.06 22.23
C THR A 2 -23.87 -7.01 21.67
N THR A 3 -23.66 -7.53 20.46
CA THR A 3 -22.43 -7.34 19.72
C THR A 3 -22.27 -5.85 19.45
N ILE A 4 -21.31 -5.21 20.11
CA ILE A 4 -20.89 -3.86 19.75
C ILE A 4 -20.42 -3.97 18.30
N PRO A 5 -20.96 -3.17 17.35
CA PRO A 5 -20.48 -3.21 15.98
C PRO A 5 -18.97 -2.96 15.96
N THR A 6 -18.22 -3.82 15.32
CA THR A 6 -16.78 -3.60 15.15
C THR A 6 -16.61 -2.29 14.40
N PRO A 7 -15.89 -1.29 14.94
CA PRO A 7 -15.72 0.01 14.27
C PRO A 7 -14.86 -0.07 13.01
N ILE A 8 -14.39 -1.25 12.63
CA ILE A 8 -13.65 -1.50 11.41
C ILE A 8 -14.63 -1.65 10.28
N LEU A 9 -14.53 -0.73 9.30
CA LEU A 9 -15.37 -0.73 8.12
C LEU A 9 -14.79 -1.69 7.07
N ASN A 10 -15.62 -2.58 6.55
CA ASN A 10 -15.32 -3.29 5.32
C ASN A 10 -15.81 -2.41 4.16
N MET A 11 -14.88 -1.79 3.45
CA MET A 11 -15.17 -0.76 2.47
C MET A 11 -14.44 -1.08 1.16
N PRO A 12 -15.13 -0.99 -0.01
CA PRO A 12 -14.47 -1.11 -1.30
C PRO A 12 -13.29 -0.12 -1.45
N ALA A 13 -12.23 -0.55 -2.12
CA ALA A 13 -11.05 0.28 -2.35
C ALA A 13 -11.40 1.62 -3.02
N GLU A 14 -12.31 1.58 -3.98
CA GLU A 14 -12.77 2.76 -4.71
C GLU A 14 -13.39 3.80 -3.77
N GLU A 15 -14.33 3.41 -2.91
CA GLU A 15 -14.96 4.28 -1.93
C GLU A 15 -13.94 4.88 -0.94
N TYR A 16 -12.98 4.06 -0.48
CA TYR A 16 -11.89 4.55 0.35
C TYR A 16 -11.04 5.59 -0.36
N HIS A 17 -10.76 5.38 -1.64
CA HIS A 17 -9.93 6.29 -2.42
C HIS A 17 -10.64 7.59 -2.79
N GLU A 18 -11.93 7.54 -3.08
CA GLU A 18 -12.75 8.73 -3.32
C GLU A 18 -12.83 9.62 -2.08
N ALA A 19 -12.93 9.02 -0.90
CA ALA A 19 -12.96 9.74 0.37
C ALA A 19 -11.68 10.53 0.72
N ARG A 20 -10.58 10.37 -0.04
CA ARG A 20 -9.33 11.13 0.16
C ARG A 20 -9.48 12.65 0.03
N ALA A 21 -10.53 13.11 -0.63
CA ALA A 21 -10.86 14.53 -0.68
C ALA A 21 -11.27 15.08 0.70
N SER A 22 -11.85 14.23 1.55
CA SER A 22 -12.40 14.61 2.87
C SER A 22 -11.54 14.11 4.03
N TYR A 23 -10.80 13.01 3.85
CA TYR A 23 -10.01 12.38 4.91
C TYR A 23 -8.51 12.43 4.59
N LEU A 24 -7.72 12.85 5.57
CA LEU A 24 -6.25 12.72 5.50
C LEU A 24 -5.86 11.25 5.73
N THR A 25 -5.01 10.73 4.85
CA THR A 25 -4.43 9.38 4.95
C THR A 25 -2.96 9.47 5.32
N SER A 26 -2.34 8.34 5.73
CA SER A 26 -0.88 8.30 5.96
C SER A 26 -0.07 8.74 4.74
N HIS A 27 -0.45 8.31 3.53
CA HIS A 27 0.19 8.73 2.29
C HIS A 27 -0.06 10.21 1.98
N GLY A 28 -1.28 10.71 2.24
CA GLY A 28 -1.59 12.14 2.13
C GLY A 28 -0.75 12.97 3.08
N LEU A 29 -0.56 12.51 4.31
CA LEU A 29 0.31 13.17 5.29
C LEU A 29 1.78 13.15 4.84
N MET A 30 2.29 12.03 4.30
CA MET A 30 3.65 11.96 3.75
C MET A 30 3.85 12.89 2.55
N ASP A 31 2.87 13.00 1.65
CA ASP A 31 2.88 13.98 0.56
C ASP A 31 2.91 15.42 1.11
N TYR A 32 2.11 15.72 2.15
CA TYR A 32 2.09 17.02 2.82
C TYR A 32 3.43 17.35 3.50
N ILE A 33 4.02 16.40 4.22
CA ILE A 33 5.35 16.55 4.85
C ILE A 33 6.40 16.91 3.81
N LYS A 34 6.36 16.27 2.66
CA LYS A 34 7.30 16.51 1.56
C LYS A 34 7.06 17.87 0.90
N CYS A 35 5.81 18.22 0.63
CA CYS A 35 5.42 19.48 -0.01
C CYS A 35 3.91 19.69 0.12
N PRO A 36 3.44 20.64 0.95
CA PRO A 36 2.03 20.93 1.12
C PRO A 36 1.28 21.16 -0.18
N LEU A 37 1.88 21.90 -1.12
CA LEU A 37 1.27 22.16 -2.44
C LEU A 37 1.10 20.87 -3.26
N THR A 38 2.08 19.94 -3.24
CA THR A 38 1.95 18.64 -3.91
C THR A 38 0.79 17.83 -3.36
N HIS A 39 0.65 17.79 -2.02
CA HIS A 39 -0.51 17.15 -1.38
C HIS A 39 -1.83 17.75 -1.89
N ARG A 40 -1.93 19.09 -1.89
CA ARG A 40 -3.14 19.80 -2.32
C ARG A 40 -3.50 19.52 -3.78
N LEU A 41 -2.52 19.51 -4.67
CA LEU A 41 -2.72 19.20 -6.09
C LEU A 41 -3.16 17.74 -6.32
N LYS A 42 -2.61 16.78 -5.57
CA LYS A 42 -3.05 15.38 -5.63
C LYS A 42 -4.47 15.21 -5.07
N GLN A 43 -4.76 15.84 -3.93
CA GLN A 43 -6.08 15.79 -3.30
C GLN A 43 -7.17 16.36 -4.22
N SER A 44 -6.88 17.42 -4.98
CA SER A 44 -7.81 18.04 -5.93
C SER A 44 -7.86 17.33 -7.30
N GLY A 45 -7.13 16.23 -7.49
CA GLY A 45 -7.06 15.51 -8.77
C GLY A 45 -6.24 16.22 -9.87
N MET A 46 -5.62 17.37 -9.58
CA MET A 46 -4.81 18.11 -10.55
C MET A 46 -3.43 17.47 -10.80
N MET A 47 -2.99 16.60 -9.90
CA MET A 47 -1.74 15.84 -10.06
C MET A 47 -2.02 14.35 -9.85
N PRO A 48 -1.86 13.50 -10.87
CA PRO A 48 -2.05 12.06 -10.73
C PRO A 48 -0.93 11.44 -9.88
N ASN A 49 -1.25 10.32 -9.23
CA ASN A 49 -0.22 9.51 -8.58
C ASN A 49 0.67 8.85 -9.65
N LYS A 50 1.95 8.71 -9.34
CA LYS A 50 2.87 7.95 -10.19
C LYS A 50 2.54 6.47 -10.07
N THR A 51 2.46 5.80 -11.21
CA THR A 51 2.38 4.35 -11.31
C THR A 51 3.73 3.79 -11.76
N SER A 52 4.04 2.57 -11.38
CA SER A 52 5.25 1.87 -11.83
C SER A 52 4.98 0.37 -11.87
N LYS A 53 5.75 -0.36 -12.69
CA LYS A 53 5.69 -1.83 -12.72
C LYS A 53 5.88 -2.44 -11.33
N SER A 54 6.80 -1.89 -10.54
CA SER A 54 7.04 -2.34 -9.17
C SER A 54 5.82 -2.17 -8.25
N PHE A 55 5.04 -1.10 -8.47
CA PHE A 55 3.80 -0.86 -7.76
C PHE A 55 2.72 -1.87 -8.17
N ALA A 56 2.55 -2.12 -9.46
CA ALA A 56 1.59 -3.11 -9.97
C ALA A 56 1.83 -4.52 -9.39
N ILE A 57 3.09 -4.97 -9.36
CA ILE A 57 3.47 -6.25 -8.71
C ILE A 57 3.11 -6.25 -7.22
N GLY A 58 3.37 -5.15 -6.52
CA GLY A 58 2.99 -5.00 -5.11
C GLY A 58 1.48 -5.12 -4.90
N THR A 59 0.69 -4.41 -5.71
CA THR A 59 -0.78 -4.47 -5.65
C THR A 59 -1.30 -5.87 -5.94
N ALA A 60 -0.76 -6.56 -6.96
CA ALA A 60 -1.12 -7.93 -7.29
C ALA A 60 -0.82 -8.90 -6.12
N LEU A 61 0.32 -8.73 -5.46
CA LEU A 61 0.65 -9.52 -4.27
C LEU A 61 -0.32 -9.23 -3.11
N HIS A 62 -0.64 -7.97 -2.85
CA HIS A 62 -1.62 -7.61 -1.81
C HIS A 62 -2.95 -8.31 -2.06
N THR A 63 -3.50 -8.23 -3.28
CA THR A 63 -4.73 -8.93 -3.63
C THR A 63 -4.62 -10.44 -3.36
N LEU A 64 -3.53 -11.09 -3.79
CA LEU A 64 -3.38 -12.53 -3.62
C LEU A 64 -3.22 -12.95 -2.15
N VAL A 65 -2.44 -12.20 -1.36
CA VAL A 65 -2.17 -12.53 0.05
C VAL A 65 -3.33 -12.17 0.96
N LEU A 66 -3.94 -10.99 0.76
CA LEU A 66 -4.92 -10.42 1.69
C LEU A 66 -6.36 -10.77 1.32
N GLU A 67 -6.68 -10.81 0.02
CA GLU A 67 -8.04 -11.03 -0.49
C GLU A 67 -8.23 -12.44 -1.04
N GLY A 68 -7.13 -13.14 -1.33
CA GLY A 68 -7.11 -14.55 -1.71
C GLY A 68 -7.15 -14.81 -3.22
N THR A 69 -7.00 -16.08 -3.58
CA THR A 69 -6.84 -16.55 -4.98
C THR A 69 -8.03 -16.18 -5.85
N ALA A 70 -9.26 -16.28 -5.32
CA ALA A 70 -10.46 -15.99 -6.11
C ALA A 70 -10.54 -14.52 -6.54
N GLU A 71 -10.16 -13.59 -5.65
CA GLU A 71 -10.12 -12.16 -5.97
C GLU A 71 -8.96 -11.84 -6.91
N PHE A 72 -7.81 -12.46 -6.69
CA PHE A 72 -6.66 -12.34 -7.59
C PHE A 72 -6.99 -12.79 -9.02
N GLU A 73 -7.61 -13.96 -9.20
CA GLU A 73 -8.01 -14.47 -10.53
C GLU A 73 -9.10 -13.61 -11.20
N ARG A 74 -9.93 -12.93 -10.41
CA ARG A 74 -10.93 -11.99 -10.93
C ARG A 74 -10.29 -10.71 -11.47
N ASN A 75 -9.21 -10.24 -10.86
CA ASN A 75 -8.60 -8.95 -11.16
C ASN A 75 -7.40 -9.05 -12.09
N TYR A 76 -6.72 -10.19 -12.13
CA TYR A 76 -5.48 -10.38 -12.89
C TYR A 76 -5.59 -11.53 -13.87
N PHE A 77 -4.93 -11.36 -15.00
CA PHE A 77 -4.77 -12.38 -16.04
C PHE A 77 -3.29 -12.50 -16.43
N SER A 78 -2.84 -13.72 -16.70
CA SER A 78 -1.54 -13.96 -17.33
C SER A 78 -1.69 -14.92 -18.49
N PRO A 79 -1.13 -14.62 -19.66
CA PRO A 79 -1.13 -15.57 -20.77
C PRO A 79 -0.24 -16.76 -20.43
N PHE A 80 -0.81 -17.98 -20.44
CA PHE A 80 -0.01 -19.19 -20.27
C PHE A 80 0.77 -19.49 -21.54
N PRO A 81 2.03 -19.93 -21.42
CA PRO A 81 2.82 -20.34 -22.59
C PRO A 81 2.09 -21.42 -23.42
N GLY A 82 2.01 -21.20 -24.72
CA GLY A 82 1.38 -22.14 -25.66
C GLY A 82 -0.12 -21.90 -25.87
N THR A 83 -0.72 -20.90 -25.24
CA THR A 83 -2.12 -20.47 -25.51
C THR A 83 -2.20 -19.34 -26.51
N GLU A 84 -1.07 -18.76 -26.89
CA GLU A 84 -1.00 -17.63 -27.82
C GLU A 84 -1.50 -18.03 -29.22
N PRO A 85 -2.14 -17.11 -29.93
CA PRO A 85 -2.66 -17.39 -31.26
C PRO A 85 -1.52 -17.68 -32.24
N ILE A 86 -1.70 -18.75 -33.03
CA ILE A 86 -0.71 -19.23 -34.01
C ILE A 86 -0.93 -18.53 -35.34
N ASN A 87 0.14 -18.04 -35.92
CA ASN A 87 0.14 -17.52 -37.30
C ASN A 87 0.10 -18.73 -38.26
N GLU A 88 -1.03 -18.90 -38.95
CA GLU A 88 -1.26 -20.02 -39.87
C GLU A 88 -0.22 -20.11 -40.99
N LYS A 89 0.38 -18.98 -41.41
CA LYS A 89 1.40 -18.95 -42.49
C LYS A 89 2.76 -19.43 -42.03
N THR A 90 3.09 -19.25 -40.76
CA THR A 90 4.44 -19.56 -40.24
C THR A 90 4.46 -20.75 -39.27
N GLY A 91 3.27 -21.15 -38.78
CA GLY A 91 3.15 -22.18 -37.74
C GLY A 91 3.69 -21.75 -36.36
N LYS A 92 4.00 -20.46 -36.18
CA LYS A 92 4.58 -19.93 -34.93
C LYS A 92 3.58 -19.01 -34.22
N PRO A 93 3.68 -18.83 -32.88
CA PRO A 93 2.89 -17.82 -32.17
C PRO A 93 3.08 -16.42 -32.75
N TYR A 94 2.03 -15.62 -32.72
CA TYR A 94 2.15 -14.20 -33.04
C TYR A 94 3.05 -13.50 -32.02
N GLY A 95 3.91 -12.60 -32.49
CA GLY A 95 4.73 -11.80 -31.59
C GLY A 95 3.87 -10.79 -30.78
N VAL A 96 4.30 -10.51 -29.57
CA VAL A 96 3.59 -9.64 -28.61
C VAL A 96 3.27 -8.21 -29.11
N ALA A 97 4.02 -7.72 -30.10
CA ALA A 97 3.78 -6.41 -30.72
C ALA A 97 2.77 -6.45 -31.89
N THR A 98 2.23 -7.61 -32.24
CA THR A 98 1.29 -7.74 -33.35
C THR A 98 -0.14 -7.46 -32.92
N LYS A 99 -0.94 -6.89 -33.82
CA LYS A 99 -2.37 -6.66 -33.57
C LYS A 99 -3.11 -7.95 -33.21
N ALA A 100 -2.80 -9.07 -33.89
CA ALA A 100 -3.43 -10.36 -33.59
C ALA A 100 -3.17 -10.84 -32.15
N TYR A 101 -1.97 -10.60 -31.62
CA TYR A 101 -1.67 -10.90 -30.22
C TYR A 101 -2.40 -9.96 -29.27
N THR A 102 -2.43 -8.65 -29.58
CA THR A 102 -3.13 -7.68 -28.73
C THR A 102 -4.63 -7.94 -28.67
N ASP A 103 -5.26 -8.15 -29.82
CA ASP A 103 -6.71 -8.45 -29.89
C ASP A 103 -7.05 -9.75 -29.13
N TRP A 104 -6.22 -10.77 -29.25
CA TRP A 104 -6.35 -12.01 -28.47
C TRP A 104 -6.19 -11.77 -26.97
N LEU A 105 -5.15 -11.03 -26.58
CA LEU A 105 -4.88 -10.74 -25.17
C LEU A 105 -6.04 -9.97 -24.51
N GLU A 106 -6.59 -8.99 -25.20
CA GLU A 106 -7.76 -8.24 -24.74
C GLU A 106 -9.00 -9.15 -24.59
N SER A 107 -9.21 -10.09 -25.53
CA SER A 107 -10.33 -11.02 -25.48
C SER A 107 -10.21 -12.03 -24.33
N GLU A 108 -9.01 -12.46 -23.99
CA GLU A 108 -8.77 -13.40 -22.88
C GLU A 108 -8.74 -12.71 -21.52
N ALA A 109 -8.16 -11.51 -21.47
CA ALA A 109 -8.08 -10.74 -20.24
C ALA A 109 -9.47 -10.31 -19.71
N LEU A 110 -10.44 -10.07 -20.59
CA LEU A 110 -11.82 -9.68 -20.20
C LEU A 110 -11.85 -8.45 -19.26
N GLY A 111 -10.98 -7.48 -19.49
CA GLY A 111 -10.84 -6.28 -18.66
C GLY A 111 -9.98 -6.43 -17.40
N ARG A 112 -9.43 -7.62 -17.14
CA ARG A 112 -8.49 -7.85 -16.05
C ARG A 112 -7.14 -7.19 -16.34
N GLU A 113 -6.41 -6.85 -15.29
CA GLU A 113 -5.03 -6.38 -15.42
C GLU A 113 -4.12 -7.52 -15.88
N VAL A 114 -3.31 -7.25 -16.93
CA VAL A 114 -2.46 -8.28 -17.52
C VAL A 114 -1.09 -8.28 -16.85
N LEU A 115 -0.74 -9.39 -16.23
CA LEU A 115 0.62 -9.67 -15.76
C LEU A 115 1.39 -10.47 -16.82
N SER A 116 2.68 -10.14 -17.02
CA SER A 116 3.52 -11.04 -17.80
C SER A 116 3.66 -12.39 -17.08
N PRO A 117 3.92 -13.51 -17.80
CA PRO A 117 4.11 -14.80 -17.14
C PRO A 117 5.16 -14.75 -16.02
N SER A 118 6.27 -14.04 -16.24
CA SER A 118 7.31 -13.89 -15.22
C SER A 118 6.86 -13.06 -14.01
N ASP A 119 6.00 -12.06 -14.20
CA ASP A 119 5.48 -11.24 -13.09
C ASP A 119 4.43 -12.05 -12.31
N TYR A 120 3.59 -12.83 -13.00
CA TYR A 120 2.64 -13.74 -12.38
C TYR A 120 3.35 -14.79 -11.52
N ASP A 121 4.36 -15.48 -12.07
CA ASP A 121 5.17 -16.46 -11.35
C ASP A 121 5.86 -15.85 -10.13
N MET A 122 6.36 -14.62 -10.26
CA MET A 122 6.96 -13.86 -9.14
C MET A 122 5.93 -13.58 -8.04
N VAL A 123 4.73 -13.14 -8.37
CA VAL A 123 3.67 -12.87 -7.40
C VAL A 123 3.25 -14.15 -6.68
N VAL A 124 3.08 -15.26 -7.41
CA VAL A 124 2.76 -16.56 -6.82
C VAL A 124 3.90 -17.07 -5.94
N GLY A 125 5.15 -16.92 -6.39
CA GLY A 125 6.34 -17.29 -5.61
C GLY A 125 6.43 -16.50 -4.29
N MET A 126 6.23 -15.20 -4.33
CA MET A 126 6.20 -14.36 -3.12
C MET A 126 5.05 -14.73 -2.18
N HIS A 127 3.86 -14.98 -2.70
CA HIS A 127 2.72 -15.44 -1.91
C HIS A 127 3.05 -16.76 -1.20
N ASN A 128 3.58 -17.75 -1.92
CA ASN A 128 3.95 -19.02 -1.33
C ASN A 128 5.02 -18.85 -0.24
N ALA A 129 5.99 -17.97 -0.44
CA ALA A 129 7.01 -17.68 0.56
C ALA A 129 6.40 -17.08 1.84
N VAL A 130 5.45 -16.12 1.72
CA VAL A 130 4.73 -15.55 2.86
C VAL A 130 3.92 -16.63 3.60
N GLN A 131 3.22 -17.51 2.89
CA GLN A 131 2.43 -18.59 3.48
C GLN A 131 3.28 -19.63 4.22
N HIS A 132 4.50 -19.88 3.76
CA HIS A 132 5.42 -20.84 4.39
C HIS A 132 6.25 -20.21 5.52
N HIS A 133 6.25 -18.89 5.66
CA HIS A 133 6.98 -18.23 6.74
C HIS A 133 6.13 -18.20 8.01
N THR A 134 6.56 -18.91 9.05
CA THR A 134 5.79 -19.18 10.28
C THR A 134 5.22 -17.91 10.91
N GLU A 135 6.03 -16.89 11.14
CA GLU A 135 5.58 -15.64 11.77
C GLU A 135 4.63 -14.84 10.86
N ALA A 136 4.94 -14.75 9.56
CA ALA A 136 4.12 -14.01 8.61
C ALA A 136 2.74 -14.65 8.45
N SER A 137 2.68 -15.97 8.27
CA SER A 137 1.42 -16.71 8.13
C SER A 137 0.57 -16.63 9.41
N THR A 138 1.21 -16.67 10.59
CA THR A 138 0.51 -16.48 11.87
C THR A 138 -0.09 -15.08 12.00
N LEU A 139 0.66 -14.04 11.65
CA LEU A 139 0.19 -12.66 11.71
C LEU A 139 -0.96 -12.38 10.73
N LEU A 140 -0.94 -13.03 9.57
CA LEU A 140 -1.94 -12.90 8.51
C LEU A 140 -3.08 -13.93 8.62
N SER A 141 -3.15 -14.67 9.74
CA SER A 141 -4.30 -15.52 10.07
C SER A 141 -5.34 -14.76 10.89
N ASP A 142 -6.58 -15.25 10.90
CA ASP A 142 -7.66 -14.83 11.79
C ASP A 142 -7.83 -13.29 11.92
N GLY A 143 -7.85 -12.59 10.80
CA GLY A 143 -7.92 -11.14 10.77
C GLY A 143 -8.91 -10.59 9.74
N THR A 144 -8.87 -9.26 9.61
CA THR A 144 -9.67 -8.52 8.64
C THR A 144 -8.73 -7.90 7.61
N PRO A 145 -8.80 -8.31 6.32
CA PRO A 145 -8.06 -7.66 5.26
C PRO A 145 -8.63 -6.26 5.01
N GLU A 146 -7.74 -5.35 4.63
CA GLU A 146 -8.10 -4.03 4.11
C GLU A 146 -9.06 -3.24 5.02
N GLY A 147 -8.96 -3.45 6.34
CA GLY A 147 -9.84 -2.87 7.33
C GLY A 147 -9.69 -1.35 7.44
N VAL A 148 -10.79 -0.61 7.30
CA VAL A 148 -10.80 0.85 7.33
C VAL A 148 -11.23 1.37 8.70
N LEU A 149 -10.48 2.33 9.23
CA LEU A 149 -10.82 3.11 10.42
C LEU A 149 -10.91 4.58 10.05
N ARG A 150 -11.87 5.29 10.62
CA ARG A 150 -12.09 6.74 10.47
C ARG A 150 -12.28 7.40 11.82
N THR A 151 -11.65 8.54 12.01
CA THR A 151 -11.83 9.37 13.21
C THR A 151 -11.40 10.81 12.92
N THR A 152 -11.44 11.66 13.93
CA THR A 152 -10.95 13.05 13.87
C THR A 152 -9.80 13.20 14.86
N ILE A 153 -8.64 13.64 14.42
CA ILE A 153 -7.46 13.92 15.26
C ILE A 153 -7.12 15.42 15.10
N ASN A 154 -7.06 16.16 16.20
CA ASN A 154 -6.78 17.60 16.23
C ASN A 154 -7.63 18.42 15.23
N GLY A 155 -8.91 18.05 15.09
CA GLY A 155 -9.84 18.72 14.18
C GLY A 155 -9.68 18.37 12.70
N VAL A 156 -8.84 17.39 12.38
CA VAL A 156 -8.66 16.87 11.02
C VAL A 156 -9.30 15.48 10.92
N ASP A 157 -10.19 15.31 9.95
CA ASP A 157 -10.74 14.00 9.64
C ASP A 157 -9.67 13.12 8.99
N VAL A 158 -9.43 11.97 9.59
CA VAL A 158 -8.38 11.03 9.17
C VAL A 158 -8.96 9.65 8.89
N GLN A 159 -8.35 8.95 7.95
CA GLN A 159 -8.68 7.55 7.68
C GLN A 159 -7.42 6.71 7.44
N THR A 160 -7.49 5.46 7.84
CA THR A 160 -6.49 4.44 7.51
C THR A 160 -7.15 3.21 6.91
N ARG A 161 -6.47 2.54 6.01
CA ARG A 161 -6.80 1.21 5.51
C ARG A 161 -5.60 0.33 5.82
N MET A 162 -5.80 -0.55 6.78
CA MET A 162 -4.77 -1.49 7.23
C MET A 162 -4.75 -2.68 6.28
N ASP A 163 -3.60 -3.07 5.77
CA ASP A 163 -3.48 -4.25 4.90
C ASP A 163 -4.09 -5.47 5.60
N TRP A 164 -3.79 -5.65 6.90
CA TRP A 164 -4.38 -6.67 7.72
C TRP A 164 -4.51 -6.23 9.17
N TYR A 165 -5.70 -6.40 9.74
CA TYR A 165 -5.93 -6.25 11.17
C TYR A 165 -6.08 -7.61 11.82
N ASN A 166 -5.11 -8.02 12.62
CA ASN A 166 -5.20 -9.22 13.47
C ASN A 166 -5.62 -8.81 14.89
N PRO A 167 -6.80 -9.23 15.39
CA PRO A 167 -7.31 -8.79 16.70
C PRO A 167 -6.44 -9.25 17.87
N CYS A 168 -5.64 -10.31 17.70
CA CYS A 168 -4.74 -10.84 18.71
C CYS A 168 -3.32 -10.27 18.62
N ALA A 169 -2.85 -9.95 17.41
CA ALA A 169 -1.48 -9.50 17.18
C ALA A 169 -1.36 -7.98 16.97
N GLY A 170 -2.24 -7.38 16.15
CA GLY A 170 -2.18 -5.95 15.84
C GLY A 170 -2.35 -5.63 14.36
N ILE A 171 -1.67 -4.59 13.90
CA ILE A 171 -1.68 -4.10 12.52
C ILE A 171 -0.53 -4.76 11.77
N VAL A 172 -0.82 -5.38 10.63
CA VAL A 172 0.19 -5.94 9.74
C VAL A 172 0.13 -5.20 8.40
N ASP A 173 1.27 -4.78 7.92
CA ASP A 173 1.44 -4.05 6.68
C ASP A 173 2.37 -4.88 5.76
N LEU A 174 1.89 -5.22 4.56
CA LEU A 174 2.60 -6.07 3.62
C LEU A 174 3.42 -5.21 2.66
N LYS A 175 4.68 -5.51 2.52
CA LYS A 175 5.59 -4.77 1.63
C LYS A 175 6.36 -5.69 0.70
N THR A 176 6.62 -5.19 -0.52
CA THR A 176 7.56 -5.84 -1.44
C THR A 176 8.82 -5.01 -1.56
N ILE A 177 9.97 -5.67 -1.63
CA ILE A 177 11.28 -5.03 -1.70
C ILE A 177 12.16 -5.68 -2.78
N GLY A 178 13.17 -4.98 -3.25
CA GLY A 178 14.16 -5.54 -4.18
C GLY A 178 15.14 -6.46 -3.48
N ASP A 179 15.68 -6.01 -2.35
CA ASP A 179 16.59 -6.74 -1.49
C ASP A 179 16.16 -6.55 -0.03
N LEU A 180 15.98 -7.65 0.70
CA LEU A 180 15.48 -7.61 2.08
C LEU A 180 16.46 -6.93 3.04
N ASP A 181 17.76 -7.00 2.76
CA ASP A 181 18.79 -6.38 3.58
C ASP A 181 18.72 -4.85 3.56
N ASP A 182 18.14 -4.25 2.51
CA ASP A 182 17.92 -2.81 2.38
C ASP A 182 16.72 -2.29 3.20
N PHE A 183 15.91 -3.16 3.82
CA PHE A 183 14.64 -2.71 4.41
C PHE A 183 14.81 -1.65 5.50
N GLY A 184 15.84 -1.76 6.31
CA GLY A 184 16.13 -0.77 7.35
C GLY A 184 16.35 0.64 6.79
N GLU A 185 17.13 0.78 5.72
CA GLU A 185 17.36 2.07 5.05
C GLU A 185 16.09 2.57 4.34
N GLN A 186 15.35 1.65 3.70
CA GLN A 186 14.10 2.00 3.01
C GLN A 186 12.99 2.38 3.99
N PHE A 187 12.99 1.83 5.21
CA PHE A 187 12.04 2.19 6.26
C PHE A 187 12.09 3.70 6.56
N ASP A 188 13.28 4.25 6.73
CA ASP A 188 13.48 5.69 6.96
C ASP A 188 13.24 6.50 5.67
N LYS A 189 13.80 6.07 4.56
CA LYS A 189 13.71 6.75 3.26
C LYS A 189 12.27 6.95 2.77
N TYR A 190 11.42 5.96 2.98
CA TYR A 190 10.00 6.01 2.54
C TYR A 190 9.05 6.42 3.66
N ASN A 191 9.58 6.85 4.82
CA ASN A 191 8.78 7.28 5.97
C ASN A 191 7.77 6.22 6.47
N TYR A 192 8.13 4.94 6.43
CA TYR A 192 7.24 3.87 6.94
C TYR A 192 6.97 4.02 8.44
N GLY A 193 7.87 4.67 9.20
CA GLY A 193 7.63 5.03 10.59
C GLY A 193 6.48 6.04 10.78
N ILE A 194 6.30 6.97 9.84
CA ILE A 194 5.13 7.88 9.82
C ILE A 194 3.85 7.09 9.56
N GLN A 195 3.87 6.14 8.62
CA GLN A 195 2.72 5.26 8.33
C GLN A 195 2.35 4.44 9.56
N ALA A 196 3.32 3.76 10.17
CA ALA A 196 3.12 2.93 11.35
C ALA A 196 2.51 3.73 12.53
N ALA A 197 3.08 4.90 12.83
CA ALA A 197 2.60 5.77 13.89
C ALA A 197 1.19 6.31 13.59
N PHE A 198 0.93 6.73 12.36
CA PHE A 198 -0.39 7.20 11.93
C PHE A 198 -1.45 6.11 12.09
N TYR A 199 -1.16 4.87 11.67
CA TYR A 199 -2.08 3.74 11.80
C TYR A 199 -2.36 3.42 13.25
N GLN A 200 -1.34 3.41 14.11
CA GLN A 200 -1.53 3.18 15.54
C GLN A 200 -2.36 4.28 16.21
N MET A 201 -2.12 5.55 15.87
CA MET A 201 -2.88 6.67 16.44
C MET A 201 -4.36 6.59 16.07
N VAL A 202 -4.67 6.32 14.80
CA VAL A 202 -6.05 6.16 14.35
C VAL A 202 -6.71 4.94 15.00
N ALA A 203 -5.98 3.82 15.10
CA ALA A 203 -6.49 2.62 15.76
C ALA A 203 -6.70 2.82 17.25
N GLU A 204 -5.81 3.52 17.94
CA GLU A 204 -5.95 3.83 19.36
C GLU A 204 -7.17 4.71 19.63
N GLU A 205 -7.39 5.75 18.80
CA GLU A 205 -8.54 6.64 18.92
C GLU A 205 -9.87 5.89 18.70
N VAL A 206 -9.93 4.98 17.74
CA VAL A 206 -11.17 4.26 17.39
C VAL A 206 -11.40 3.04 18.27
N LEU A 207 -10.35 2.26 18.54
CA LEU A 207 -10.46 0.97 19.24
C LEU A 207 -10.16 1.06 20.73
N GLY A 208 -9.68 2.21 21.22
CA GLY A 208 -9.33 2.45 22.62
C GLY A 208 -8.11 1.64 23.09
N LYS A 209 -7.28 1.14 22.18
CA LYS A 209 -6.08 0.37 22.51
C LYS A 209 -4.95 0.64 21.54
N CYS A 210 -3.74 0.78 22.03
CA CYS A 210 -2.53 0.85 21.23
C CYS A 210 -2.22 -0.56 20.68
N LEU A 211 -2.18 -0.68 19.36
CA LEU A 211 -1.93 -1.95 18.68
C LEU A 211 -0.45 -2.04 18.27
N PRO A 212 0.22 -3.20 18.41
CA PRO A 212 1.50 -3.44 17.78
C PRO A 212 1.41 -3.26 16.26
N PHE A 213 2.53 -2.84 15.66
CA PHE A 213 2.66 -2.71 14.19
C PHE A 213 3.75 -3.67 13.71
N TYR A 214 3.45 -4.41 12.66
CA TYR A 214 4.35 -5.33 12.00
C TYR A 214 4.41 -5.02 10.50
N ALA A 215 5.62 -5.00 9.95
CA ALA A 215 5.84 -5.01 8.52
C ALA A 215 6.22 -6.43 8.09
N THR A 216 5.38 -7.07 7.30
CA THR A 216 5.72 -8.32 6.58
C THR A 216 6.29 -7.94 5.23
N VAL A 217 7.56 -8.20 5.04
CA VAL A 217 8.32 -7.75 3.86
C VAL A 217 8.77 -8.95 3.06
N VAL A 218 8.45 -8.98 1.77
CA VAL A 218 8.85 -10.06 0.87
C VAL A 218 9.69 -9.54 -0.30
N GLU A 219 10.75 -10.26 -0.60
CA GLU A 219 11.71 -9.93 -1.63
C GLU A 219 11.22 -10.36 -3.02
N LYS A 220 11.38 -9.46 -4.02
CA LYS A 220 11.06 -9.76 -5.42
C LYS A 220 12.10 -10.64 -6.11
N ALA A 221 13.32 -10.74 -5.55
CA ALA A 221 14.34 -11.65 -6.05
C ALA A 221 13.84 -13.11 -6.04
N PRO A 222 14.37 -14.00 -6.88
CA PRO A 222 13.89 -15.39 -6.99
C PRO A 222 13.94 -16.21 -5.69
N THR A 223 14.69 -15.76 -4.71
CA THR A 223 14.75 -16.35 -3.36
C THR A 223 13.49 -16.10 -2.55
N HIS A 224 12.75 -15.03 -2.86
CA HIS A 224 11.55 -14.58 -2.15
C HIS A 224 11.71 -14.61 -0.63
N ARG A 225 12.87 -14.14 -0.11
CA ARG A 225 13.09 -14.06 1.34
C ARG A 225 11.97 -13.24 1.98
N VAL A 226 11.49 -13.71 3.13
CA VAL A 226 10.46 -13.02 3.91
C VAL A 226 11.04 -12.61 5.25
N GLY A 227 10.80 -11.36 5.64
CA GLY A 227 11.14 -10.85 6.96
C GLY A 227 9.92 -10.23 7.63
N VAL A 228 9.81 -10.43 8.94
CA VAL A 228 8.80 -9.76 9.76
C VAL A 228 9.51 -8.79 10.69
N PHE A 229 9.14 -7.53 10.62
CA PHE A 229 9.77 -6.45 11.36
C PHE A 229 8.75 -5.76 12.26
N THR A 230 9.17 -5.37 13.44
CA THR A 230 8.42 -4.47 14.30
C THR A 230 9.24 -3.22 14.59
N VAL A 231 8.57 -2.14 14.99
CA VAL A 231 9.24 -0.88 15.30
C VAL A 231 9.43 -0.78 16.82
N ASN A 232 10.64 -0.47 17.24
CA ASN A 232 10.94 -0.21 18.65
C ASN A 232 10.04 0.90 19.20
N THR A 233 9.49 0.73 20.40
CA THR A 233 8.54 1.64 21.04
C THR A 233 9.05 3.08 21.11
N HIS A 234 10.31 3.31 21.48
CA HIS A 234 10.88 4.65 21.55
C HIS A 234 10.97 5.31 20.16
N THR A 235 11.32 4.54 19.14
CA THR A 235 11.35 5.01 17.74
C THR A 235 9.94 5.35 17.27
N LEU A 236 8.96 4.52 17.59
CA LEU A 236 7.57 4.73 17.23
C LEU A 236 6.97 5.96 17.90
N GLU A 237 7.26 6.19 19.19
CA GLU A 237 6.86 7.42 19.89
C GLU A 237 7.47 8.68 19.26
N ARG A 238 8.70 8.60 18.75
CA ARG A 238 9.33 9.71 18.02
C ARG A 238 8.56 10.01 16.74
N TYR A 239 8.14 8.99 15.98
CA TYR A 239 7.31 9.17 14.79
C TYR A 239 5.90 9.67 15.14
N ARG A 240 5.30 9.18 16.23
CA ARG A 240 4.01 9.66 16.72
C ARG A 240 4.02 11.18 16.96
N ARG A 241 5.02 11.69 17.67
CA ARG A 241 5.20 13.15 17.86
C ARG A 241 5.40 13.92 16.55
N GLN A 242 5.98 13.29 15.53
CA GLN A 242 6.08 13.90 14.21
C GLN A 242 4.70 13.94 13.52
N VAL A 243 3.97 12.83 13.54
CA VAL A 243 2.61 12.76 12.99
C VAL A 243 1.71 13.82 13.62
N GLU A 244 1.67 13.92 14.94
CA GLU A 244 0.89 14.92 15.69
C GLU A 244 1.20 16.35 15.21
N ARG A 245 2.47 16.74 15.19
CA ARG A 245 2.90 18.06 14.70
C ARG A 245 2.52 18.32 13.25
N HIS A 246 2.61 17.31 12.40
CA HIS A 246 2.26 17.49 10.99
C HIS A 246 0.76 17.53 10.75
N ILE A 247 -0.06 16.85 11.55
CA ILE A 247 -1.52 16.98 11.52
C ILE A 247 -1.92 18.39 11.98
N GLU A 248 -1.30 18.92 13.04
CA GLU A 248 -1.54 20.31 13.48
C GLU A 248 -1.20 21.35 12.39
N ARG A 249 -0.04 21.19 11.74
CA ARG A 249 0.35 22.06 10.62
C ARG A 249 -0.60 21.92 9.43
N TYR A 250 -1.05 20.70 9.15
CA TYR A 250 -2.04 20.45 8.12
C TYR A 250 -3.36 21.16 8.41
N ALA A 251 -3.85 21.10 9.66
CA ALA A 251 -5.03 21.83 10.09
C ALA A 251 -4.88 23.36 9.88
N GLN A 252 -3.69 23.91 10.18
CA GLN A 252 -3.39 25.33 9.96
C GLN A 252 -3.40 25.66 8.46
N SER A 253 -2.78 24.83 7.61
CA SER A 253 -2.81 25.00 6.15
C SER A 253 -4.22 24.96 5.59
N MET A 254 -5.05 24.04 6.09
CA MET A 254 -6.47 23.94 5.72
C MET A 254 -7.23 25.22 6.10
N ALA A 255 -7.09 25.68 7.33
CA ALA A 255 -7.80 26.87 7.86
C ALA A 255 -7.39 28.15 7.12
N ALA A 256 -6.11 28.31 6.82
CA ALA A 256 -5.57 29.47 6.10
C ALA A 256 -5.70 29.35 4.57
N ASN A 257 -6.03 28.14 4.05
CA ASN A 257 -5.92 27.78 2.64
C ASN A 257 -4.53 28.14 2.05
N ASP A 258 -3.49 27.91 2.85
CA ASP A 258 -2.10 28.19 2.50
C ASP A 258 -1.30 26.89 2.34
N TRP A 259 -0.76 26.67 1.14
CA TRP A 259 -0.13 25.43 0.72
C TRP A 259 1.28 25.70 0.15
N PRO A 260 2.27 26.00 1.01
CA PRO A 260 3.62 26.37 0.57
C PRO A 260 4.34 25.19 -0.11
N THR A 261 5.33 25.52 -0.94
CA THR A 261 6.24 24.52 -1.55
C THR A 261 7.32 24.07 -0.57
N GLY A 262 7.57 24.89 0.45
CA GLY A 262 8.67 24.73 1.39
C GLY A 262 10.00 25.35 0.90
N TYR A 263 9.99 26.06 -0.24
CA TYR A 263 11.16 26.72 -0.84
C TYR A 263 10.96 28.23 -1.04
N GLU A 264 10.12 28.84 -0.24
CA GLU A 264 9.79 30.27 -0.35
C GLU A 264 10.93 31.20 0.10
N SER A 265 11.93 30.68 0.82
CA SER A 265 13.08 31.44 1.29
C SER A 265 14.39 30.95 0.67
N ILE A 266 15.39 31.83 0.65
CA ILE A 266 16.76 31.51 0.22
C ILE A 266 17.33 30.44 1.17
N ARG A 267 17.91 29.39 0.60
CA ARG A 267 18.59 28.30 1.32
C ARG A 267 20.08 28.31 1.00
N MET A 268 20.88 28.14 2.03
CA MET A 268 22.33 27.98 1.87
C MET A 268 22.64 26.50 1.52
N ILE A 269 23.49 26.28 0.52
CA ILE A 269 24.02 24.96 0.16
C ILE A 269 25.46 24.90 0.66
N GLY A 270 25.83 23.76 1.28
CA GLY A 270 27.21 23.54 1.76
C GLY A 270 27.48 24.03 3.19
N GLY A 271 26.45 24.21 4.03
CA GLY A 271 26.60 24.34 5.47
C GLY A 271 26.73 22.96 6.14
N GLU A 272 27.66 22.80 7.09
CA GLU A 272 27.80 21.61 7.94
C GLU A 272 26.55 21.40 8.81
#